data_ee01e62ad3a39c1c1211268f7dbea510
#
_entry.id   ee01e62ad3a39c1c1211268f7dbea510
#
_cell.length_a   1.000
_cell.length_b   1.000
_cell.length_c   1.000
_cell.angle_alpha   90.00
_cell.angle_beta   90.00
_cell.angle_gamma   90.00
#
_symmetry.space_group_name_H-M   'P 1'
#
loop_
_entity.id
_entity.type
_entity.pdbx_description
1 polymer ?
#
loop_
_entity_poly.entity_id
_entity_poly.type
_entity_poly.pdbx_seq_one_letter_code
_entity_poly.pdbx_strand_id
1 'polypeptide(L)'
;MNVAVGVTPMETRREVVLRLADLAEDLGYSAFTVAEGWGYDAGVLLAEIATRTSRIELGTGVLNVWGRTPASIAMLASGLHAASGGRFTLGLGAGSPQLAEGLHDVPFRAPVRRLGATARQVRALLDGERLTPSAGGRGLRLAAPAPVPLHLAALGPAAVRLAGEVADAWVPFLQPLSGLKGRICLLEEAAARVGRPRPRVTPGLPTARSPEVAAWWLAFYLTSMGPLYATSLREQGLGEAVDAVLAANGRGVPPTVPPAAQVLVDELLVTGPGELERWYAAGVDAPGLVLPPGRPLDELEQTLRAFATG
;
A
#
# COMPACT_ATOMS: atom_id res chain seq x y z
N MET A 1 12.91 15.03 -3.27
CA MET A 1 12.19 14.19 -4.25
C MET A 1 10.86 13.74 -3.62
N ASN A 2 9.74 13.83 -4.33
CA ASN A 2 8.43 13.42 -3.78
C ASN A 2 8.05 12.00 -4.26
N VAL A 3 8.95 11.05 -4.06
CA VAL A 3 8.81 9.64 -4.42
C VAL A 3 9.05 8.79 -3.18
N ALA A 4 8.14 7.85 -2.91
CA ALA A 4 8.29 6.88 -1.82
C ALA A 4 8.92 5.58 -2.33
N VAL A 5 9.41 4.76 -1.40
CA VAL A 5 9.88 3.39 -1.66
C VAL A 5 9.06 2.43 -0.82
N GLY A 6 8.65 1.30 -1.39
CA GLY A 6 7.92 0.26 -0.67
C GLY A 6 8.54 -1.12 -0.88
N VAL A 7 8.50 -1.93 0.17
CA VAL A 7 8.84 -3.36 0.11
C VAL A 7 7.60 -4.20 0.35
N THR A 8 7.51 -5.33 -0.36
CA THR A 8 6.39 -6.28 -0.23
C THR A 8 6.60 -7.19 0.97
N PRO A 9 5.54 -7.85 1.48
CA PRO A 9 5.66 -8.81 2.58
C PRO A 9 6.44 -10.09 2.21
N MET A 10 6.76 -10.26 0.95
CA MET A 10 7.56 -11.39 0.43
C MET A 10 9.08 -11.11 0.50
N GLU A 11 9.50 -9.87 0.76
CA GLU A 11 10.90 -9.59 1.06
C GLU A 11 11.18 -9.93 2.53
N THR A 12 11.69 -11.12 2.77
CA THR A 12 11.95 -11.66 4.11
C THR A 12 13.42 -11.61 4.52
N ARG A 13 14.28 -11.02 3.70
CA ARG A 13 15.68 -10.76 4.05
C ARG A 13 15.73 -9.43 4.82
N ARG A 14 15.65 -9.53 6.16
CA ARG A 14 15.63 -8.37 7.06
C ARG A 14 16.74 -7.36 6.76
N GLU A 15 17.97 -7.85 6.58
CA GLU A 15 19.13 -7.01 6.27
C GLU A 15 19.00 -6.24 4.96
N VAL A 16 18.31 -6.81 3.96
CA VAL A 16 18.00 -6.14 2.68
C VAL A 16 17.00 -5.01 2.92
N VAL A 17 15.92 -5.28 3.69
CA VAL A 17 14.91 -4.25 4.00
C VAL A 17 15.55 -3.07 4.73
N LEU A 18 16.38 -3.33 5.73
CA LEU A 18 17.07 -2.28 6.50
C LEU A 18 18.03 -1.48 5.61
N ARG A 19 18.81 -2.16 4.77
CA ARG A 19 19.76 -1.51 3.86
C ARG A 19 19.05 -0.64 2.84
N LEU A 20 17.91 -1.07 2.30
CA LEU A 20 17.11 -0.29 1.38
C LEU A 20 16.48 0.95 2.05
N ALA A 21 16.10 0.85 3.32
CA ALA A 21 15.59 2.00 4.07
C ALA A 21 16.68 3.06 4.31
N ASP A 22 17.88 2.63 4.73
CA ASP A 22 19.04 3.50 4.89
C ASP A 22 19.38 4.20 3.55
N LEU A 23 19.45 3.44 2.47
CA LEU A 23 19.76 3.97 1.14
C LEU A 23 18.67 4.93 0.62
N ALA A 24 17.39 4.63 0.88
CA ALA A 24 16.29 5.50 0.49
C ALA A 24 16.39 6.87 1.19
N GLU A 25 16.74 6.89 2.48
CA GLU A 25 17.00 8.14 3.21
C GLU A 25 18.20 8.89 2.64
N ASP A 26 19.31 8.22 2.35
CA ASP A 26 20.53 8.81 1.81
C ASP A 26 20.28 9.45 0.43
N LEU A 27 19.46 8.82 -0.39
CA LEU A 27 19.09 9.28 -1.72
C LEU A 27 17.99 10.35 -1.72
N GLY A 28 17.38 10.68 -0.57
CA GLY A 28 16.39 11.73 -0.42
C GLY A 28 14.98 11.33 -0.88
N TYR A 29 14.63 10.05 -0.83
CA TYR A 29 13.26 9.60 -0.99
C TYR A 29 12.37 10.15 0.12
N SER A 30 11.09 10.43 -0.20
CA SER A 30 10.17 11.07 0.76
C SER A 30 9.70 10.12 1.85
N ALA A 31 9.48 8.84 1.53
CA ALA A 31 8.99 7.86 2.48
C ALA A 31 9.53 6.45 2.18
N PHE A 32 9.59 5.62 3.23
CA PHE A 32 9.84 4.19 3.13
C PHE A 32 8.71 3.41 3.78
N THR A 33 8.10 2.48 3.04
CA THR A 33 6.93 1.73 3.50
C THR A 33 7.18 0.23 3.52
N VAL A 34 6.68 -0.41 4.58
CA VAL A 34 6.72 -1.87 4.75
C VAL A 34 5.30 -2.43 4.69
N ALA A 35 5.03 -3.31 3.74
CA ALA A 35 3.75 -3.99 3.65
C ALA A 35 3.70 -5.20 4.58
N GLU A 36 2.54 -5.43 5.22
CA GLU A 36 2.31 -6.61 6.05
C GLU A 36 1.46 -7.65 5.31
N GLY A 37 1.94 -8.87 5.28
CA GLY A 37 1.23 -10.03 4.76
C GLY A 37 1.44 -11.25 5.64
N TRP A 38 2.20 -12.21 5.16
CA TRP A 38 2.56 -13.46 5.87
C TRP A 38 4.07 -13.58 6.14
N GLY A 39 4.81 -12.47 6.03
CA GLY A 39 6.22 -12.37 6.39
C GLY A 39 6.41 -11.89 7.82
N TYR A 40 7.24 -10.87 8.01
CA TYR A 40 7.44 -10.25 9.32
C TYR A 40 6.28 -9.30 9.69
N ASP A 41 6.12 -9.10 10.99
CA ASP A 41 5.33 -7.99 11.53
C ASP A 41 5.95 -6.66 11.05
N ALA A 42 5.17 -5.89 10.30
CA ALA A 42 5.66 -4.63 9.74
C ALA A 42 6.04 -3.61 10.82
N GLY A 43 5.36 -3.64 11.96
CA GLY A 43 5.65 -2.74 13.08
C GLY A 43 7.00 -3.00 13.71
N VAL A 44 7.43 -4.27 13.80
CA VAL A 44 8.76 -4.63 14.32
C VAL A 44 9.86 -4.12 13.39
N LEU A 45 9.73 -4.33 12.08
CA LEU A 45 10.70 -3.81 11.10
C LEU A 45 10.74 -2.29 11.10
N LEU A 46 9.57 -1.63 11.12
CA LEU A 46 9.49 -0.17 11.13
C LEU A 46 10.05 0.46 12.41
N ALA A 47 9.90 -0.21 13.55
CA ALA A 47 10.53 0.25 14.80
C ALA A 47 12.05 0.24 14.70
N GLU A 48 12.62 -0.79 14.08
CA GLU A 48 14.06 -0.85 13.84
C GLU A 48 14.51 0.21 12.84
N ILE A 49 13.81 0.37 11.72
CA ILE A 49 14.10 1.41 10.73
C ILE A 49 14.00 2.81 11.35
N ALA A 50 13.04 3.04 12.25
CA ALA A 50 12.87 4.32 12.93
C ALA A 50 14.10 4.75 13.75
N THR A 51 14.82 3.78 14.31
CA THR A 51 16.06 4.06 15.08
C THR A 51 17.30 4.27 14.21
N ARG A 52 17.23 3.86 12.94
CA ARG A 52 18.34 3.97 11.97
C ARG A 52 18.24 5.20 11.08
N THR A 53 17.05 5.74 10.92
CA THR A 53 16.74 6.88 10.05
C THR A 53 16.33 8.10 10.85
N SER A 54 16.46 9.29 10.29
CA SER A 54 16.19 10.55 10.97
C SER A 54 15.29 11.52 10.21
N ARG A 55 15.13 11.36 8.90
CA ARG A 55 14.43 12.30 8.00
C ARG A 55 13.28 11.67 7.23
N ILE A 56 13.50 10.47 6.68
CA ILE A 56 12.54 9.80 5.79
C ILE A 56 11.25 9.48 6.55
N GLU A 57 10.08 9.73 5.95
CA GLU A 57 8.81 9.27 6.49
C GLU A 57 8.76 7.74 6.47
N LEU A 58 8.15 7.16 7.50
CA LEU A 58 8.00 5.72 7.63
C LEU A 58 6.52 5.37 7.59
N GLY A 59 6.16 4.27 6.94
CA GLY A 59 4.75 3.90 6.87
C GLY A 59 4.50 2.41 6.70
N THR A 60 3.31 1.99 7.09
CA THR A 60 2.82 0.67 6.68
C THR A 60 2.21 0.76 5.29
N GLY A 61 2.61 -0.11 4.39
CA GLY A 61 2.18 -0.10 3.01
C GLY A 61 1.51 -1.39 2.52
N VAL A 62 0.49 -1.96 3.19
CA VAL A 62 -0.32 -1.51 4.34
C VAL A 62 -0.47 -2.62 5.40
N LEU A 63 -1.00 -2.29 6.59
CA LEU A 63 -1.51 -3.30 7.53
C LEU A 63 -2.90 -3.79 7.10
N ASN A 64 -3.17 -5.08 7.22
CA ASN A 64 -4.52 -5.61 7.06
C ASN A 64 -5.35 -5.41 8.35
N VAL A 65 -6.67 -5.26 8.19
CA VAL A 65 -7.59 -5.01 9.32
C VAL A 65 -8.12 -6.28 10.00
N TRP A 66 -7.53 -7.45 9.70
CA TRP A 66 -8.01 -8.75 10.22
C TRP A 66 -7.16 -9.26 11.37
N GLY A 67 -5.85 -9.06 11.30
CA GLY A 67 -4.90 -9.59 12.27
C GLY A 67 -4.81 -8.82 13.58
N ARG A 68 -5.44 -7.64 13.68
CA ARG A 68 -5.35 -6.77 14.86
C ARG A 68 -6.66 -6.11 15.22
N THR A 69 -6.84 -5.78 16.48
CA THR A 69 -7.94 -4.91 16.92
C THR A 69 -7.64 -3.44 16.61
N PRO A 70 -8.66 -2.57 16.46
CA PRO A 70 -8.42 -1.13 16.30
C PRO A 70 -7.56 -0.53 17.42
N ALA A 71 -7.72 -1.00 18.64
CA ALA A 71 -6.91 -0.53 19.77
C ALA A 71 -5.43 -0.92 19.61
N SER A 72 -5.13 -2.17 19.24
CA SER A 72 -3.75 -2.59 19.03
C SER A 72 -3.10 -1.89 17.82
N ILE A 73 -3.87 -1.58 16.77
CA ILE A 73 -3.39 -0.77 15.64
C ILE A 73 -3.06 0.66 16.08
N ALA A 74 -3.94 1.30 16.86
CA ALA A 74 -3.72 2.65 17.35
C ALA A 74 -2.53 2.73 18.32
N MET A 75 -2.34 1.73 19.19
CA MET A 75 -1.15 1.63 20.08
C MET A 75 0.13 1.47 19.27
N LEU A 76 0.13 0.61 18.26
CA LEU A 76 1.27 0.43 17.35
C LEU A 76 1.61 1.75 16.65
N ALA A 77 0.61 2.42 16.08
CA ALA A 77 0.79 3.67 15.35
C ALA A 77 1.34 4.78 16.25
N SER A 78 0.80 4.93 17.45
CA SER A 78 1.30 5.88 18.44
C SER A 78 2.75 5.58 18.88
N GLY A 79 3.08 4.29 19.10
CA GLY A 79 4.43 3.87 19.44
C GLY A 79 5.45 4.14 18.34
N LEU A 80 5.09 3.82 17.07
CA LEU A 80 5.95 4.10 15.91
C LEU A 80 6.09 5.60 15.64
N HIS A 81 5.03 6.38 15.85
CA HIS A 81 5.10 7.84 15.76
C HIS A 81 6.12 8.41 16.78
N ALA A 82 6.06 7.95 18.03
CA ALA A 82 7.03 8.35 19.04
C ALA A 82 8.46 7.88 18.71
N ALA A 83 8.64 6.62 18.32
CA ALA A 83 9.94 6.04 17.98
C ALA A 83 10.60 6.73 16.77
N SER A 84 9.81 7.18 15.80
CA SER A 84 10.30 7.86 14.61
C SER A 84 10.44 9.40 14.78
N GLY A 85 10.09 9.96 15.94
CA GLY A 85 10.08 11.41 16.13
C GLY A 85 9.02 12.13 15.26
N GLY A 86 7.85 11.51 15.11
CA GLY A 86 6.72 12.10 14.38
C GLY A 86 6.65 11.78 12.89
N ARG A 87 7.54 10.95 12.34
CA ARG A 87 7.65 10.63 10.91
C ARG A 87 6.79 9.45 10.44
N PHE A 88 5.97 8.86 11.31
CA PHE A 88 5.20 7.66 10.97
C PHE A 88 3.83 7.98 10.37
N THR A 89 3.45 7.24 9.34
CA THR A 89 2.12 7.22 8.71
C THR A 89 1.52 5.81 8.76
N LEU A 90 0.23 5.71 9.05
CA LEU A 90 -0.47 4.44 9.17
C LEU A 90 -1.26 4.12 7.91
N GLY A 91 -0.79 3.16 7.12
CA GLY A 91 -1.54 2.61 5.99
C GLY A 91 -2.37 1.40 6.41
N LEU A 92 -3.66 1.41 6.09
CA LEU A 92 -4.60 0.31 6.32
C LEU A 92 -5.20 -0.20 5.02
N GLY A 93 -5.45 -1.51 4.96
CA GLY A 93 -6.08 -2.16 3.82
C GLY A 93 -7.04 -3.27 4.22
N ALA A 94 -7.99 -3.56 3.33
CA ALA A 94 -8.94 -4.65 3.52
C ALA A 94 -8.30 -6.05 3.40
N GLY A 95 -7.06 -6.15 2.89
CA GLY A 95 -6.39 -7.43 2.68
C GLY A 95 -7.12 -8.33 1.67
N SER A 96 -6.93 -9.63 1.80
CA SER A 96 -7.54 -10.65 0.95
C SER A 96 -8.15 -11.78 1.79
N PRO A 97 -9.02 -12.64 1.20
CA PRO A 97 -9.52 -13.84 1.87
C PRO A 97 -8.38 -14.75 2.38
N GLN A 98 -7.31 -14.88 1.60
CA GLN A 98 -6.16 -15.72 1.98
C GLN A 98 -5.48 -15.22 3.27
N LEU A 99 -5.37 -13.90 3.45
CA LEU A 99 -4.83 -13.32 4.68
C LEU A 99 -5.81 -13.44 5.85
N ALA A 100 -7.07 -13.09 5.62
CA ALA A 100 -8.08 -13.11 6.69
C ALA A 100 -8.38 -14.52 7.19
N GLU A 101 -8.72 -15.42 6.27
CA GLU A 101 -9.17 -16.78 6.58
C GLU A 101 -7.99 -17.75 6.70
N GLY A 102 -7.01 -17.66 5.76
CA GLY A 102 -5.91 -18.62 5.71
C GLY A 102 -4.79 -18.36 6.72
N LEU A 103 -4.60 -17.12 7.19
CA LEU A 103 -3.55 -16.78 8.15
C LEU A 103 -4.11 -16.41 9.52
N HIS A 104 -5.17 -15.58 9.56
CA HIS A 104 -5.69 -15.04 10.81
C HIS A 104 -6.92 -15.80 11.35
N ASP A 105 -7.45 -16.78 10.61
CA ASP A 105 -8.64 -17.56 10.98
C ASP A 105 -9.86 -16.65 11.27
N VAL A 106 -10.03 -15.59 10.49
CA VAL A 106 -11.13 -14.64 10.62
C VAL A 106 -11.92 -14.59 9.31
N PRO A 107 -13.26 -14.82 9.33
CA PRO A 107 -14.08 -14.79 8.13
C PRO A 107 -13.97 -13.47 7.36
N PHE A 108 -13.66 -13.54 6.06
CA PHE A 108 -13.55 -12.38 5.17
C PHE A 108 -14.93 -11.87 4.75
N ARG A 109 -15.59 -11.10 5.64
CA ARG A 109 -16.94 -10.59 5.42
C ARG A 109 -16.99 -9.08 5.41
N ALA A 110 -17.71 -8.52 4.43
CA ALA A 110 -17.92 -7.08 4.28
C ALA A 110 -16.63 -6.25 4.44
N PRO A 111 -15.56 -6.51 3.63
CA PRO A 111 -14.22 -5.97 3.84
C PRO A 111 -14.18 -4.44 3.85
N VAL A 112 -14.93 -3.75 3.00
CA VAL A 112 -14.99 -2.28 2.97
C VAL A 112 -15.63 -1.74 4.25
N ARG A 113 -16.71 -2.36 4.74
CA ARG A 113 -17.35 -1.97 6.00
C ARG A 113 -16.41 -2.15 7.19
N ARG A 114 -15.71 -3.30 7.24
CA ARG A 114 -14.72 -3.57 8.29
C ARG A 114 -13.57 -2.58 8.25
N LEU A 115 -13.00 -2.31 7.07
CA LEU A 115 -11.94 -1.31 6.90
C LEU A 115 -12.40 0.06 7.41
N GLY A 116 -13.61 0.51 7.03
CA GLY A 116 -14.15 1.79 7.47
C GLY A 116 -14.40 1.86 8.97
N ALA A 117 -14.95 0.80 9.57
CA ALA A 117 -15.15 0.73 11.02
C ALA A 117 -13.82 0.77 11.78
N THR A 118 -12.82 -0.01 11.33
CA THR A 118 -11.48 -0.01 11.92
C THR A 118 -10.81 1.36 11.78
N ALA A 119 -10.84 1.96 10.60
CA ALA A 119 -10.23 3.26 10.33
C ALA A 119 -10.79 4.37 11.24
N ARG A 120 -12.13 4.44 11.38
CA ARG A 120 -12.77 5.43 12.25
C ARG A 120 -12.44 5.20 13.73
N GLN A 121 -12.43 3.95 14.19
CA GLN A 121 -12.07 3.64 15.59
C GLN A 121 -10.60 3.94 15.88
N VAL A 122 -9.70 3.62 14.95
CA VAL A 122 -8.27 3.96 15.06
C VAL A 122 -8.09 5.47 15.13
N ARG A 123 -8.75 6.23 14.24
CA ARG A 123 -8.70 7.70 14.25
C ARG A 123 -9.18 8.25 15.59
N ALA A 124 -10.35 7.85 16.07
CA ALA A 124 -10.90 8.29 17.35
C ALA A 124 -9.93 8.04 18.52
N LEU A 125 -9.29 6.87 18.57
CA LEU A 125 -8.28 6.55 19.59
C LEU A 125 -7.04 7.42 19.48
N LEU A 126 -6.54 7.66 18.27
CA LEU A 126 -5.37 8.52 18.02
C LEU A 126 -5.67 10.00 18.33
N ASP A 127 -6.93 10.43 18.19
CA ASP A 127 -7.42 11.76 18.60
C ASP A 127 -7.70 11.86 20.13
N GLY A 128 -7.43 10.78 20.89
CA GLY A 128 -7.58 10.74 22.35
C GLY A 128 -9.02 10.48 22.83
N GLU A 129 -9.91 10.09 21.93
CA GLU A 129 -11.30 9.76 22.28
C GLU A 129 -11.39 8.40 23.00
N ARG A 130 -12.55 8.18 23.67
CA ARG A 130 -12.89 6.89 24.29
C ARG A 130 -13.74 6.08 23.32
N LEU A 131 -13.35 4.84 23.10
CA LEU A 131 -14.26 3.91 22.40
C LEU A 131 -15.36 3.44 23.36
N THR A 132 -16.60 3.41 22.87
CA THR A 132 -17.73 2.82 23.61
C THR A 132 -17.67 1.30 23.46
N PRO A 133 -17.50 0.53 24.53
CA PRO A 133 -17.49 -0.92 24.44
C PRO A 133 -18.86 -1.47 24.02
N SER A 134 -18.90 -2.47 23.14
CA SER A 134 -20.16 -3.12 22.72
C SER A 134 -20.88 -3.83 23.87
N ALA A 135 -20.12 -4.28 24.88
CA ALA A 135 -20.66 -4.89 26.11
C ALA A 135 -21.19 -3.87 27.13
N GLY A 136 -21.15 -2.57 26.81
CA GLY A 136 -21.47 -1.49 27.73
C GLY A 136 -20.33 -1.14 28.69
N GLY A 137 -20.54 -0.12 29.53
CA GLY A 137 -19.56 0.35 30.51
C GLY A 137 -18.68 1.49 29.97
N ARG A 138 -17.67 1.86 30.76
CA ARG A 138 -16.76 2.97 30.45
C ARG A 138 -15.58 2.49 29.61
N GLY A 139 -15.48 2.98 28.34
CA GLY A 139 -14.34 2.71 27.49
C GLY A 139 -13.04 3.36 27.97
N LEU A 140 -11.93 2.83 27.50
CA LEU A 140 -10.61 3.42 27.71
C LEU A 140 -10.23 4.32 26.52
N ARG A 141 -9.32 5.25 26.75
CA ARG A 141 -8.59 6.04 25.74
C ARG A 141 -7.12 5.65 25.76
N LEU A 142 -6.41 5.95 24.69
CA LEU A 142 -4.96 5.80 24.70
C LEU A 142 -4.35 6.74 25.77
N ALA A 143 -3.34 6.26 26.47
CA ALA A 143 -2.57 7.10 27.39
C ALA A 143 -1.63 8.07 26.64
N ALA A 144 -1.21 7.67 25.42
CA ALA A 144 -0.35 8.46 24.56
C ALA A 144 -0.96 8.53 23.15
N PRO A 145 -2.02 9.32 22.92
CA PRO A 145 -2.54 9.57 21.59
C PRO A 145 -1.54 10.37 20.75
N ALA A 146 -1.55 10.19 19.42
CA ALA A 146 -0.62 10.86 18.53
C ALA A 146 -1.29 11.22 17.19
N PRO A 147 -0.92 12.35 16.57
CA PRO A 147 -1.51 12.81 15.30
C PRO A 147 -0.91 12.04 14.11
N VAL A 148 -1.21 10.74 14.01
CA VAL A 148 -0.71 9.87 12.95
C VAL A 148 -1.58 10.02 11.71
N PRO A 149 -1.01 10.39 10.53
CA PRO A 149 -1.74 10.40 9.28
C PRO A 149 -2.23 8.99 8.91
N LEU A 150 -3.48 8.90 8.43
CA LEU A 150 -4.13 7.65 8.06
C LEU A 150 -4.23 7.52 6.53
N HIS A 151 -3.59 6.51 5.99
CA HIS A 151 -3.62 6.16 4.57
C HIS A 151 -4.51 4.94 4.35
N LEU A 152 -5.31 4.90 3.28
CA LEU A 152 -6.14 3.75 2.94
C LEU A 152 -5.82 3.19 1.56
N ALA A 153 -5.55 1.88 1.53
CA ALA A 153 -5.52 1.13 0.28
C ALA A 153 -6.95 0.77 -0.15
N ALA A 154 -7.30 1.18 -1.36
CA ALA A 154 -8.62 1.00 -1.91
C ALA A 154 -8.57 0.82 -3.44
N LEU A 155 -9.33 -0.14 -3.98
CA LEU A 155 -9.39 -0.43 -5.42
C LEU A 155 -10.79 -0.15 -5.99
N GLY A 156 -11.82 -0.80 -5.48
CA GLY A 156 -13.17 -0.63 -5.98
C GLY A 156 -13.82 0.71 -5.58
N PRO A 157 -14.86 1.18 -6.32
CA PRO A 157 -15.47 2.49 -6.11
C PRO A 157 -15.93 2.76 -4.68
N ALA A 158 -16.50 1.76 -4.01
CA ALA A 158 -16.95 1.90 -2.62
C ALA A 158 -15.79 2.12 -1.63
N ALA A 159 -14.67 1.44 -1.84
CA ALA A 159 -13.48 1.61 -1.01
C ALA A 159 -12.78 2.95 -1.29
N VAL A 160 -12.76 3.42 -2.53
CA VAL A 160 -12.23 4.75 -2.89
C VAL A 160 -13.06 5.87 -2.26
N ARG A 161 -14.39 5.76 -2.27
CA ARG A 161 -15.26 6.71 -1.54
C ARG A 161 -14.97 6.71 -0.04
N LEU A 162 -14.82 5.51 0.55
CA LEU A 162 -14.43 5.41 1.96
C LEU A 162 -13.09 6.12 2.23
N ALA A 163 -12.08 5.96 1.35
CA ALA A 163 -10.83 6.68 1.49
C ALA A 163 -11.04 8.20 1.46
N GLY A 164 -11.89 8.71 0.57
CA GLY A 164 -12.28 10.13 0.55
C GLY A 164 -12.90 10.61 1.87
N GLU A 165 -13.74 9.78 2.50
CA GLU A 165 -14.43 10.13 3.75
C GLU A 165 -13.51 10.16 4.98
N VAL A 166 -12.49 9.29 5.07
CA VAL A 166 -11.78 9.07 6.34
C VAL A 166 -10.26 9.16 6.27
N ALA A 167 -9.64 9.08 5.08
CA ALA A 167 -8.19 9.02 4.93
C ALA A 167 -7.55 10.39 4.71
N ASP A 168 -6.26 10.48 5.00
CA ASP A 168 -5.40 11.62 4.65
C ASP A 168 -4.67 11.36 3.32
N ALA A 169 -4.51 10.06 2.94
CA ALA A 169 -4.06 9.66 1.62
C ALA A 169 -4.76 8.38 1.14
N TRP A 170 -4.96 8.30 -0.17
CA TRP A 170 -5.35 7.10 -0.89
C TRP A 170 -4.12 6.45 -1.51
N VAL A 171 -3.88 5.17 -1.18
CA VAL A 171 -2.72 4.38 -1.59
C VAL A 171 -3.14 3.16 -2.42
N PRO A 172 -3.59 3.35 -3.67
CA PRO A 172 -3.92 2.23 -4.53
C PRO A 172 -2.67 1.46 -4.97
N PHE A 173 -2.86 0.17 -5.23
CA PHE A 173 -1.84 -0.69 -5.82
C PHE A 173 -2.42 -1.40 -7.04
N LEU A 174 -1.65 -1.51 -8.13
CA LEU A 174 -2.14 -2.00 -9.42
C LEU A 174 -3.39 -1.24 -9.93
N GLN A 175 -3.40 0.06 -9.73
CA GLN A 175 -4.41 0.95 -10.30
C GLN A 175 -3.96 1.36 -11.71
N PRO A 176 -4.75 1.11 -12.77
CA PRO A 176 -4.40 1.55 -14.11
C PRO A 176 -4.31 3.07 -14.20
N LEU A 177 -3.31 3.56 -14.91
CA LEU A 177 -3.10 4.99 -15.14
C LEU A 177 -4.31 5.61 -15.87
N SER A 178 -4.83 4.94 -16.88
CA SER A 178 -6.02 5.38 -17.64
C SER A 178 -7.29 5.52 -16.79
N GLY A 179 -7.44 4.66 -15.76
CA GLY A 179 -8.56 4.70 -14.82
C GLY A 179 -8.40 5.67 -13.66
N LEU A 180 -7.20 6.24 -13.47
CA LEU A 180 -6.84 6.99 -12.26
C LEU A 180 -7.69 8.26 -12.09
N LYS A 181 -7.87 9.05 -13.15
CA LYS A 181 -8.65 10.28 -13.11
C LYS A 181 -10.09 10.07 -12.62
N GLY A 182 -10.75 9.01 -13.11
CA GLY A 182 -12.09 8.67 -12.65
C GLY A 182 -12.15 8.28 -11.18
N ARG A 183 -11.12 7.60 -10.66
CA ARG A 183 -11.02 7.26 -9.24
C ARG A 183 -10.73 8.48 -8.37
N ILE A 184 -9.90 9.41 -8.85
CA ILE A 184 -9.64 10.70 -8.16
C ILE A 184 -10.94 11.52 -8.04
N CYS A 185 -11.76 11.61 -9.09
CA CYS A 185 -13.06 12.28 -8.99
C CYS A 185 -13.96 11.67 -7.90
N LEU A 186 -14.05 10.33 -7.82
CA LEU A 186 -14.81 9.65 -6.76
C LEU A 186 -14.27 9.96 -5.35
N LEU A 187 -12.95 10.04 -5.21
CA LEU A 187 -12.27 10.37 -3.96
C LEU A 187 -12.61 11.80 -3.53
N GLU A 188 -12.51 12.76 -4.45
CA GLU A 188 -12.80 14.19 -4.24
C GLU A 188 -14.26 14.43 -3.86
N GLU A 189 -15.19 13.84 -4.61
CA GLU A 189 -16.62 13.92 -4.32
C GLU A 189 -16.97 13.36 -2.93
N ALA A 190 -16.33 12.25 -2.54
CA ALA A 190 -16.57 11.66 -1.23
C ALA A 190 -16.00 12.53 -0.09
N ALA A 191 -14.81 13.10 -0.26
CA ALA A 191 -14.20 14.01 0.70
C ALA A 191 -15.05 15.29 0.86
N ALA A 192 -15.48 15.90 -0.26
CA ALA A 192 -16.31 17.10 -0.25
C ALA A 192 -17.65 16.89 0.47
N ARG A 193 -18.29 15.72 0.31
CA ARG A 193 -19.55 15.39 1.00
C ARG A 193 -19.47 15.41 2.52
N VAL A 194 -18.28 15.14 3.07
CA VAL A 194 -18.04 15.14 4.53
C VAL A 194 -17.23 16.36 5.00
N GLY A 195 -17.06 17.35 4.12
CA GLY A 195 -16.36 18.61 4.45
C GLY A 195 -14.85 18.45 4.66
N ARG A 196 -14.21 17.41 4.06
CA ARG A 196 -12.76 17.17 4.16
C ARG A 196 -12.02 17.65 2.91
N PRO A 197 -10.75 18.05 3.04
CA PRO A 197 -9.90 18.25 1.87
C PRO A 197 -9.71 16.93 1.11
N ARG A 198 -9.36 17.03 -0.18
CA ARG A 198 -8.99 15.87 -0.99
C ARG A 198 -7.81 15.11 -0.33
N PRO A 199 -7.94 13.80 -0.07
CA PRO A 199 -6.80 13.00 0.34
C PRO A 199 -5.68 13.02 -0.72
N ARG A 200 -4.42 12.94 -0.28
CA ARG A 200 -3.30 12.77 -1.21
C ARG A 200 -3.46 11.46 -1.99
N VAL A 201 -3.00 11.44 -3.23
CA VAL A 201 -3.00 10.25 -4.10
C VAL A 201 -1.57 9.73 -4.21
N THR A 202 -1.32 8.59 -3.57
CA THR A 202 0.03 8.04 -3.42
C THR A 202 0.07 6.56 -3.84
N PRO A 203 -0.10 6.23 -5.13
CA PRO A 203 -0.13 4.86 -5.60
C PRO A 203 1.19 4.14 -5.38
N GLY A 204 1.11 2.86 -5.00
CA GLY A 204 2.24 1.95 -5.09
C GLY A 204 2.39 1.46 -6.53
N LEU A 205 3.54 1.72 -7.14
CA LEU A 205 3.84 1.36 -8.52
C LEU A 205 4.84 0.21 -8.54
N PRO A 206 4.44 -0.99 -9.00
CA PRO A 206 5.38 -2.07 -9.21
C PRO A 206 6.52 -1.62 -10.12
N THR A 207 7.76 -1.78 -9.63
CA THR A 207 8.94 -1.33 -10.36
C THR A 207 9.60 -2.52 -11.04
N ALA A 208 9.74 -2.47 -12.37
CA ALA A 208 10.19 -3.57 -13.19
C ALA A 208 11.21 -3.09 -14.23
N ARG A 209 12.50 -3.21 -13.93
CA ARG A 209 13.58 -2.82 -14.85
C ARG A 209 13.88 -3.83 -15.96
N SER A 210 13.19 -4.97 -15.96
CA SER A 210 13.31 -5.96 -17.02
C SER A 210 11.95 -6.57 -17.36
N PRO A 211 11.76 -7.10 -18.58
CA PRO A 211 10.53 -7.83 -18.96
C PRO A 211 10.24 -9.03 -18.06
N GLU A 212 11.28 -9.72 -17.57
CA GLU A 212 11.15 -10.85 -16.64
C GLU A 212 10.48 -10.40 -15.31
N VAL A 213 10.93 -9.28 -14.74
CA VAL A 213 10.36 -8.73 -13.52
C VAL A 213 8.93 -8.24 -13.75
N ALA A 214 8.64 -7.63 -14.89
CA ALA A 214 7.28 -7.24 -15.27
C ALA A 214 6.34 -8.45 -15.36
N ALA A 215 6.80 -9.52 -16.01
CA ALA A 215 6.05 -10.77 -16.12
C ALA A 215 5.78 -11.37 -14.73
N TRP A 216 6.79 -11.39 -13.85
CA TRP A 216 6.62 -11.85 -12.48
C TRP A 216 5.57 -11.03 -11.71
N TRP A 217 5.61 -9.71 -11.77
CA TRP A 217 4.62 -8.84 -11.12
C TRP A 217 3.19 -9.17 -11.54
N LEU A 218 2.93 -9.21 -12.85
CA LEU A 218 1.60 -9.47 -13.38
C LEU A 218 1.14 -10.90 -13.06
N ALA A 219 1.99 -11.90 -13.33
CA ALA A 219 1.66 -13.30 -13.07
C ALA A 219 1.35 -13.51 -11.59
N PHE A 220 2.20 -13.05 -10.67
CA PHE A 220 2.02 -13.27 -9.24
C PHE A 220 0.73 -12.62 -8.72
N TYR A 221 0.52 -11.34 -9.00
CA TYR A 221 -0.64 -10.63 -8.44
C TYR A 221 -1.97 -11.05 -9.05
N LEU A 222 -1.99 -11.46 -10.31
CA LEU A 222 -3.24 -11.91 -10.94
C LEU A 222 -3.56 -13.38 -10.66
N THR A 223 -2.56 -14.25 -10.46
CA THR A 223 -2.79 -15.68 -10.22
C THR A 223 -2.81 -16.07 -8.74
N SER A 224 -2.06 -15.35 -7.88
CA SER A 224 -1.77 -15.83 -6.51
C SER A 224 -2.36 -14.96 -5.40
N MET A 225 -2.67 -13.68 -5.68
CA MET A 225 -3.17 -12.73 -4.67
C MET A 225 -4.70 -12.66 -4.56
N GLY A 226 -5.38 -13.66 -5.09
CA GLY A 226 -6.84 -13.73 -5.12
C GLY A 226 -7.48 -12.87 -6.21
N PRO A 227 -8.82 -12.83 -6.31
CA PRO A 227 -9.53 -12.25 -7.44
C PRO A 227 -9.60 -10.72 -7.45
N LEU A 228 -9.23 -10.04 -6.36
CA LEU A 228 -9.51 -8.61 -6.18
C LEU A 228 -8.85 -7.72 -7.22
N TYR A 229 -7.58 -7.98 -7.55
CA TYR A 229 -6.86 -7.22 -8.59
C TYR A 229 -7.43 -7.48 -9.97
N ALA A 230 -7.62 -8.75 -10.33
CA ALA A 230 -8.21 -9.13 -11.62
C ALA A 230 -9.62 -8.52 -11.80
N THR A 231 -10.45 -8.56 -10.75
CA THR A 231 -11.79 -7.95 -10.77
C THR A 231 -11.72 -6.44 -10.99
N SER A 232 -10.85 -5.75 -10.24
CA SER A 232 -10.68 -4.29 -10.37
C SER A 232 -10.19 -3.87 -11.77
N LEU A 233 -9.29 -4.64 -12.36
CA LEU A 233 -8.78 -4.38 -13.72
C LEU A 233 -9.84 -4.63 -14.79
N ARG A 234 -10.64 -5.71 -14.65
CA ARG A 234 -11.77 -5.97 -15.54
C ARG A 234 -12.82 -4.87 -15.49
N GLU A 235 -13.18 -4.38 -14.30
CA GLU A 235 -14.09 -3.24 -14.13
C GLU A 235 -13.58 -1.95 -14.81
N GLN A 236 -12.28 -1.85 -15.04
CA GLN A 236 -11.62 -0.70 -15.67
C GLN A 236 -11.27 -0.97 -17.15
N GLY A 237 -11.89 -1.98 -17.78
CA GLY A 237 -11.79 -2.24 -19.22
C GLY A 237 -10.57 -3.05 -19.66
N LEU A 238 -9.79 -3.62 -18.72
CA LEU A 238 -8.58 -4.41 -19.02
C LEU A 238 -8.83 -5.93 -18.97
N GLY A 239 -10.08 -6.37 -19.13
CA GLY A 239 -10.47 -7.77 -18.95
C GLY A 239 -9.75 -8.73 -19.88
N GLU A 240 -9.68 -8.43 -21.18
CA GLU A 240 -8.99 -9.29 -22.17
C GLU A 240 -7.51 -9.48 -21.84
N ALA A 241 -6.83 -8.42 -21.42
CA ALA A 241 -5.43 -8.48 -21.04
C ALA A 241 -5.22 -9.30 -19.75
N VAL A 242 -6.12 -9.16 -18.76
CA VAL A 242 -6.12 -9.98 -17.54
C VAL A 242 -6.30 -11.46 -17.88
N ASP A 243 -7.27 -11.80 -18.75
CA ASP A 243 -7.55 -13.18 -19.16
C ASP A 243 -6.37 -13.78 -19.93
N ALA A 244 -5.69 -12.99 -20.75
CA ALA A 244 -4.48 -13.42 -21.44
C ALA A 244 -3.34 -13.76 -20.46
N VAL A 245 -3.12 -12.95 -19.40
CA VAL A 245 -2.13 -13.27 -18.37
C VAL A 245 -2.51 -14.53 -17.60
N LEU A 246 -3.77 -14.67 -17.19
CA LEU A 246 -4.25 -15.84 -16.46
C LEU A 246 -4.11 -17.13 -17.28
N ALA A 247 -4.40 -17.08 -18.59
CA ALA A 247 -4.27 -18.22 -19.49
C ALA A 247 -2.80 -18.64 -19.72
N ALA A 248 -1.89 -17.66 -19.80
CA ALA A 248 -0.47 -17.90 -20.05
C ALA A 248 0.33 -18.33 -18.82
N ASN A 249 -0.16 -18.05 -17.59
CA ASN A 249 0.60 -18.20 -16.34
C ASN A 249 -0.10 -19.18 -15.39
N GLY A 250 0.13 -20.47 -15.59
CA GLY A 250 -0.32 -21.54 -14.70
C GLY A 250 0.74 -21.94 -13.65
N ARG A 251 0.39 -22.88 -12.75
CA ARG A 251 1.33 -23.46 -11.80
C ARG A 251 2.50 -24.12 -12.53
N GLY A 252 3.74 -23.78 -12.13
CA GLY A 252 4.95 -24.37 -12.67
C GLY A 252 5.37 -23.86 -14.06
N VAL A 253 4.69 -22.84 -14.56
CA VAL A 253 5.08 -22.18 -15.81
C VAL A 253 5.90 -20.93 -15.47
N PRO A 254 7.03 -20.67 -16.15
CA PRO A 254 7.76 -19.41 -16.00
C PRO A 254 6.86 -18.21 -16.30
N PRO A 255 6.90 -17.15 -15.49
CA PRO A 255 6.08 -15.96 -15.72
C PRO A 255 6.31 -15.36 -17.10
N THR A 256 5.22 -15.01 -17.79
CA THR A 256 5.28 -14.39 -19.12
C THR A 256 4.18 -13.33 -19.29
N VAL A 257 4.47 -12.32 -20.10
CA VAL A 257 3.47 -11.33 -20.56
C VAL A 257 3.16 -11.63 -22.01
N PRO A 258 1.99 -12.20 -22.33
CA PRO A 258 1.59 -12.38 -23.71
C PRO A 258 1.38 -11.01 -24.39
N PRO A 259 1.54 -10.90 -25.74
CA PRO A 259 1.39 -9.63 -26.46
C PRO A 259 0.07 -8.89 -26.16
N ALA A 260 -1.02 -9.61 -26.01
CA ALA A 260 -2.34 -9.05 -25.68
C ALA A 260 -2.39 -8.41 -24.26
N ALA A 261 -1.42 -8.72 -23.41
CA ALA A 261 -1.35 -8.18 -22.04
C ALA A 261 -0.29 -7.08 -21.86
N GLN A 262 0.39 -6.65 -22.94
CA GLN A 262 1.40 -5.58 -22.84
C GLN A 262 0.81 -4.29 -22.25
N VAL A 263 -0.45 -4.00 -22.53
CA VAL A 263 -1.17 -2.86 -21.97
C VAL A 263 -1.16 -2.85 -20.43
N LEU A 264 -1.13 -4.01 -19.76
CA LEU A 264 -1.05 -4.07 -18.31
C LEU A 264 0.32 -3.61 -17.77
N VAL A 265 1.40 -3.88 -18.51
CA VAL A 265 2.74 -3.37 -18.17
C VAL A 265 2.72 -1.85 -18.28
N ASP A 266 2.22 -1.32 -19.38
CA ASP A 266 2.19 0.11 -19.69
C ASP A 266 1.30 0.91 -18.72
N GLU A 267 0.21 0.31 -18.25
CA GLU A 267 -0.78 0.94 -17.38
C GLU A 267 -0.47 0.84 -15.87
N LEU A 268 0.29 -0.17 -15.45
CA LEU A 268 0.42 -0.52 -14.03
C LEU A 268 1.84 -0.39 -13.47
N LEU A 269 2.86 -0.51 -14.30
CA LEU A 269 4.25 -0.61 -13.87
C LEU A 269 5.04 0.64 -14.25
N VAL A 270 6.19 0.80 -13.57
CA VAL A 270 7.22 1.74 -13.99
C VAL A 270 8.52 0.99 -14.26
N THR A 271 9.13 1.26 -15.42
CA THR A 271 10.35 0.59 -15.89
C THR A 271 11.58 1.50 -15.84
N GLY A 272 11.34 2.81 -15.74
CA GLY A 272 12.37 3.83 -15.61
C GLY A 272 11.86 5.15 -15.05
N PRO A 273 12.76 6.04 -14.60
CA PRO A 273 12.40 7.27 -13.91
C PRO A 273 11.55 8.24 -14.77
N GLY A 274 11.81 8.31 -16.08
CA GLY A 274 11.04 9.17 -16.98
C GLY A 274 9.55 8.83 -17.08
N GLU A 275 9.14 7.64 -16.63
CA GLU A 275 7.73 7.27 -16.64
C GLU A 275 6.93 7.86 -15.46
N LEU A 276 7.59 8.37 -14.43
CA LEU A 276 6.90 8.98 -13.28
C LEU A 276 6.14 10.26 -13.67
N GLU A 277 6.62 10.97 -14.68
CA GLU A 277 6.00 12.20 -15.17
C GLU A 277 4.52 12.02 -15.56
N ARG A 278 4.19 10.90 -16.23
CA ARG A 278 2.81 10.58 -16.61
C ARG A 278 1.90 10.36 -15.41
N TRP A 279 2.42 9.86 -14.29
CA TRP A 279 1.66 9.67 -13.05
C TRP A 279 1.39 11.01 -12.37
N TYR A 280 2.39 11.91 -12.30
CA TYR A 280 2.19 13.26 -11.79
C TYR A 280 1.18 14.03 -12.66
N ALA A 281 1.28 13.94 -13.98
CA ALA A 281 0.34 14.56 -14.91
C ALA A 281 -1.11 14.03 -14.75
N ALA A 282 -1.26 12.80 -14.30
CA ALA A 282 -2.56 12.20 -14.00
C ALA A 282 -3.13 12.56 -12.62
N GLY A 283 -2.43 13.36 -11.80
CA GLY A 283 -2.89 13.85 -10.50
C GLY A 283 -2.37 13.08 -9.28
N VAL A 284 -1.29 12.32 -9.44
CA VAL A 284 -0.57 11.68 -8.31
C VAL A 284 0.23 12.73 -7.55
N ASP A 285 0.13 12.72 -6.22
CA ASP A 285 0.86 13.64 -5.34
C ASP A 285 2.25 13.09 -4.96
N ALA A 286 2.37 11.77 -4.80
CA ALA A 286 3.63 11.09 -4.50
C ALA A 286 3.56 9.60 -4.93
N PRO A 287 4.16 9.20 -6.04
CA PRO A 287 4.24 7.80 -6.41
C PRO A 287 5.19 7.05 -5.48
N GLY A 288 4.88 5.78 -5.19
CA GLY A 288 5.73 4.88 -4.42
C GLY A 288 6.29 3.77 -5.30
N LEU A 289 7.61 3.66 -5.41
CA LEU A 289 8.27 2.54 -6.08
C LEU A 289 8.14 1.29 -5.21
N VAL A 290 7.43 0.27 -5.68
CA VAL A 290 7.32 -1.01 -4.99
C VAL A 290 8.34 -1.97 -5.58
N LEU A 291 9.35 -2.31 -4.76
CA LEU A 291 10.48 -3.12 -5.20
C LEU A 291 10.12 -4.61 -5.28
N PRO A 292 10.58 -5.34 -6.32
CA PRO A 292 10.34 -6.77 -6.45
C PRO A 292 11.12 -7.53 -5.37
N PRO A 293 10.49 -8.48 -4.65
CA PRO A 293 11.15 -9.25 -3.61
C PRO A 293 12.12 -10.27 -4.19
N GLY A 294 13.10 -10.69 -3.38
CA GLY A 294 14.02 -11.78 -3.73
C GLY A 294 15.08 -11.44 -4.78
N ARG A 295 15.09 -10.23 -5.33
CA ARG A 295 16.14 -9.80 -6.28
C ARG A 295 17.48 -9.56 -5.55
N PRO A 296 18.62 -9.67 -6.25
CA PRO A 296 19.91 -9.29 -5.69
C PRO A 296 19.91 -7.87 -5.10
N LEU A 297 20.58 -7.68 -3.96
CA LEU A 297 20.58 -6.38 -3.28
C LEU A 297 21.17 -5.27 -4.16
N ASP A 298 22.22 -5.56 -4.90
CA ASP A 298 22.85 -4.62 -5.81
C ASP A 298 21.93 -4.16 -6.95
N GLU A 299 21.06 -5.05 -7.45
CA GLU A 299 20.02 -4.70 -8.44
C GLU A 299 18.98 -3.74 -7.84
N LEU A 300 18.54 -4.02 -6.60
CA LEU A 300 17.60 -3.16 -5.89
C LEU A 300 18.20 -1.77 -5.58
N GLU A 301 19.45 -1.73 -5.12
CA GLU A 301 20.19 -0.48 -4.91
C GLU A 301 20.37 0.31 -6.21
N GLN A 302 20.75 -0.34 -7.31
CA GLN A 302 20.86 0.31 -8.63
C GLN A 302 19.51 0.88 -9.09
N THR A 303 18.41 0.17 -8.81
CA THR A 303 17.07 0.67 -9.10
C THR A 303 16.80 1.96 -8.34
N LEU A 304 17.02 2.00 -7.03
CA LEU A 304 16.82 3.21 -6.24
C LEU A 304 17.71 4.36 -6.72
N ARG A 305 18.99 4.11 -7.03
CA ARG A 305 19.89 5.15 -7.55
C ARG A 305 19.44 5.71 -8.89
N ALA A 306 18.95 4.86 -9.81
CA ALA A 306 18.46 5.29 -11.10
C ALA A 306 17.22 6.21 -11.00
N PHE A 307 16.30 5.92 -10.08
CA PHE A 307 15.10 6.74 -9.87
C PHE A 307 15.35 7.99 -9.01
N ALA A 308 16.48 8.07 -8.31
CA ALA A 308 16.85 9.26 -7.52
C ALA A 308 17.47 10.37 -8.36
N THR A 309 18.04 10.05 -9.54
CA THR A 309 18.77 10.98 -10.42
C THR A 309 17.96 11.44 -11.63
N GLY A 310 16.73 10.95 -11.79
CA GLY A 310 15.83 11.27 -12.91
C GLY A 310 14.87 12.44 -12.65
#